data_0a9c876f6ce1da42a9e7df2848e9c1ce
#
_entry.id   0a9c876f6ce1da42a9e7df2848e9c1ce
#
_cell.length_a   1.000
_cell.length_b   1.000
_cell.length_c   1.000
_cell.angle_alpha   90.00
_cell.angle_beta   90.00
_cell.angle_gamma   90.00
#
_symmetry.space_group_name_H-M   'P 1'
#
loop_
_entity.id
_entity.type
_entity.pdbx_description
1 polymer ?
#
loop_
_entity_poly.entity_id
_entity_poly.type
_entity_poly.pdbx_seq_one_letter_code
_entity_poly.pdbx_strand_id
1 'polypeptide(L)'
;MVKLNVLNLEKSEYKGGKSSLCPGCGHDQISNIIIQAAWENGIKPEGIAKMSGIGCSSKTPAYFLAKSHGFNTVHGRMPSVTTGANMVNKDLSFIAVSGDGDTASIGIGQFIHAIRRNLDMVYIIENNGVYGLTKGQYSATVEKGSKKKKGTANEQAPIDLCAMAVNLGCTFVARSFSGSKKQLTALLRAAMSHRGMAIIDVISPCVTFANNDESYRSYNYVKSNDEVLHIVDY
;
A
#
# COMPACT_ATOMS: atom_id res chain seq x y z
N MET A 1 -18.60 -23.28 13.58
CA MET A 1 -18.14 -23.71 12.23
C MET A 1 -17.12 -22.70 11.72
N VAL A 2 -16.01 -23.15 11.19
CA VAL A 2 -15.01 -22.28 10.54
C VAL A 2 -15.60 -21.78 9.23
N LYS A 3 -15.46 -20.47 8.97
CA LYS A 3 -15.95 -19.85 7.73
C LYS A 3 -14.98 -20.14 6.58
N LEU A 4 -15.46 -20.76 5.52
CA LEU A 4 -14.72 -21.04 4.29
C LEU A 4 -15.09 -20.05 3.19
N ASN A 5 -14.17 -19.80 2.27
CA ASN A 5 -14.43 -18.99 1.07
C ASN A 5 -14.95 -19.89 -0.09
N VAL A 6 -15.11 -19.29 -1.26
CA VAL A 6 -15.60 -19.98 -2.48
C VAL A 6 -14.69 -21.11 -2.97
N LEU A 7 -13.43 -21.15 -2.49
CA LEU A 7 -12.46 -22.22 -2.79
C LEU A 7 -12.39 -23.28 -1.68
N ASN A 8 -13.30 -23.25 -0.70
CA ASN A 8 -13.27 -24.09 0.50
C ASN A 8 -11.98 -23.91 1.34
N LEU A 9 -11.37 -22.73 1.31
CA LEU A 9 -10.18 -22.41 2.10
C LEU A 9 -10.54 -21.55 3.32
N GLU A 10 -9.90 -21.85 4.44
CA GLU A 10 -9.95 -21.00 5.62
C GLU A 10 -9.15 -19.70 5.43
N LYS A 11 -9.53 -18.64 6.13
CA LYS A 11 -8.76 -17.40 6.14
C LYS A 11 -7.34 -17.58 6.68
N SER A 12 -7.11 -18.57 7.54
CA SER A 12 -5.79 -18.94 8.07
C SER A 12 -4.79 -19.30 6.97
N GLU A 13 -5.24 -19.87 5.85
CA GLU A 13 -4.42 -20.23 4.69
C GLU A 13 -3.82 -19.00 3.96
N TYR A 14 -4.40 -17.82 4.20
CA TYR A 14 -3.97 -16.55 3.60
C TYR A 14 -3.00 -15.77 4.51
N LYS A 15 -2.67 -16.27 5.69
CA LYS A 15 -1.72 -15.63 6.59
C LYS A 15 -0.29 -15.81 6.11
N GLY A 16 0.57 -14.89 6.53
CA GLY A 16 2.02 -14.98 6.39
C GLY A 16 2.70 -15.18 7.75
N GLY A 17 3.96 -14.77 7.82
CA GLY A 17 4.76 -14.80 9.02
C GLY A 17 4.31 -13.78 10.07
N LYS A 18 4.87 -13.88 11.28
CA LYS A 18 4.63 -12.91 12.35
C LYS A 18 5.25 -11.55 11.98
N SER A 19 4.48 -10.48 12.15
CA SER A 19 4.97 -9.13 11.92
C SER A 19 6.12 -8.74 12.86
N SER A 20 7.09 -8.04 12.30
CA SER A 20 8.20 -7.38 13.03
C SER A 20 8.12 -5.85 12.95
N LEU A 21 6.97 -5.31 12.56
CA LEU A 21 6.70 -3.86 12.56
C LEU A 21 6.47 -3.33 13.98
N CYS A 22 6.49 -2.01 14.12
CA CYS A 22 6.21 -1.37 15.40
C CYS A 22 4.77 -1.66 15.87
N PRO A 23 4.53 -1.90 17.16
CA PRO A 23 3.17 -2.05 17.67
C PRO A 23 2.28 -0.84 17.31
N GLY A 24 1.10 -1.11 16.76
CA GLY A 24 0.17 -0.06 16.31
C GLY A 24 0.51 0.55 14.93
N CYS A 25 1.50 0.04 14.22
CA CYS A 25 1.84 0.47 12.87
C CYS A 25 0.65 0.25 11.92
N GLY A 26 0.32 1.26 11.11
CA GLY A 26 -0.76 1.15 10.14
C GLY A 26 -0.54 0.08 9.07
N HIS A 27 0.71 -0.22 8.74
CA HIS A 27 1.07 -1.25 7.76
C HIS A 27 0.62 -2.66 8.18
N ASP A 28 0.59 -2.96 9.50
CA ASP A 28 0.04 -4.23 9.98
C ASP A 28 -1.46 -4.37 9.69
N GLN A 29 -2.21 -3.26 9.83
CA GLN A 29 -3.62 -3.25 9.48
C GLN A 29 -3.82 -3.49 7.98
N ILE A 30 -3.01 -2.84 7.14
CA ILE A 30 -3.06 -3.02 5.67
C ILE A 30 -2.82 -4.48 5.32
N SER A 31 -1.80 -5.13 5.90
CA SER A 31 -1.51 -6.56 5.69
C SER A 31 -2.70 -7.46 6.04
N ASN A 32 -3.36 -7.20 7.18
CA ASN A 32 -4.54 -7.94 7.60
C ASN A 32 -5.74 -7.73 6.67
N ILE A 33 -5.87 -6.54 6.09
CA ILE A 33 -6.95 -6.22 5.15
C ILE A 33 -6.68 -6.86 3.78
N ILE A 34 -5.42 -6.93 3.33
CA ILE A 34 -5.03 -7.68 2.12
C ILE A 34 -5.42 -9.16 2.26
N ILE A 35 -5.14 -9.78 3.41
CA ILE A 35 -5.56 -11.17 3.73
C ILE A 35 -7.08 -11.30 3.60
N GLN A 36 -7.84 -10.37 4.18
CA GLN A 36 -9.30 -10.40 4.11
C GLN A 36 -9.81 -10.29 2.68
N ALA A 37 -9.30 -9.32 1.92
CA ALA A 37 -9.73 -9.06 0.55
C ALA A 37 -9.41 -10.25 -0.39
N ALA A 38 -8.21 -10.80 -0.31
CA ALA A 38 -7.80 -11.95 -1.11
C ALA A 38 -8.63 -13.21 -0.78
N TRP A 39 -8.92 -13.42 0.51
CA TRP A 39 -9.75 -14.53 0.95
C TRP A 39 -11.20 -14.37 0.47
N GLU A 40 -11.80 -13.19 0.59
CA GLU A 40 -13.18 -12.91 0.14
C GLU A 40 -13.33 -13.00 -1.38
N ASN A 41 -12.29 -12.62 -2.14
CA ASN A 41 -12.28 -12.76 -3.59
C ASN A 41 -12.00 -14.21 -4.06
N GLY A 42 -11.66 -15.12 -3.14
CA GLY A 42 -11.35 -16.51 -3.50
C GLY A 42 -10.13 -16.63 -4.42
N ILE A 43 -9.10 -15.79 -4.22
CA ILE A 43 -7.87 -15.87 -4.99
C ILE A 43 -6.98 -16.95 -4.37
N LYS A 44 -6.49 -17.90 -5.19
CA LYS A 44 -5.54 -18.91 -4.70
C LYS A 44 -4.21 -18.23 -4.34
N PRO A 45 -3.66 -18.41 -3.12
CA PRO A 45 -2.38 -17.80 -2.75
C PRO A 45 -1.24 -18.12 -3.73
N GLU A 46 -1.18 -19.34 -4.24
CA GLU A 46 -0.15 -19.80 -5.20
C GLU A 46 -0.25 -19.09 -6.56
N GLY A 47 -1.41 -18.53 -6.90
CA GLY A 47 -1.62 -17.73 -8.12
C GLY A 47 -1.21 -16.27 -7.99
N ILE A 48 -0.56 -15.87 -6.87
CA ILE A 48 -0.16 -14.50 -6.60
C ILE A 48 1.36 -14.36 -6.60
N ALA A 49 1.84 -13.30 -7.21
CA ALA A 49 3.20 -12.79 -7.03
C ALA A 49 3.16 -11.49 -6.20
N LYS A 50 3.78 -11.53 -5.02
CA LYS A 50 3.96 -10.37 -4.14
C LYS A 50 5.25 -9.66 -4.48
N MET A 51 5.15 -8.39 -4.78
CA MET A 51 6.29 -7.55 -5.14
C MET A 51 6.47 -6.45 -4.10
N SER A 52 7.71 -6.13 -3.74
CA SER A 52 7.98 -5.02 -2.84
C SER A 52 9.28 -4.29 -3.17
N GLY A 53 9.37 -3.03 -2.75
CA GLY A 53 10.58 -2.23 -2.80
C GLY A 53 11.39 -2.29 -1.50
N ILE A 54 11.85 -1.15 -0.99
CA ILE A 54 12.65 -1.03 0.24
C ILE A 54 11.94 -0.08 1.22
N GLY A 55 12.04 -0.37 2.51
CA GLY A 55 11.46 0.39 3.61
C GLY A 55 10.69 -0.50 4.59
N CYS A 56 9.95 0.11 5.52
CA CYS A 56 9.09 -0.65 6.44
C CYS A 56 8.00 -1.43 5.70
N SER A 57 7.43 -0.83 4.66
CA SER A 57 6.45 -1.43 3.76
C SER A 57 6.97 -2.68 3.04
N SER A 58 8.27 -2.76 2.76
CA SER A 58 8.85 -3.93 2.09
C SER A 58 8.83 -5.21 2.93
N LYS A 59 8.58 -5.09 4.23
CA LYS A 59 8.41 -6.23 5.13
C LYS A 59 7.02 -6.85 5.04
N THR A 60 6.00 -6.05 4.70
CA THR A 60 4.59 -6.47 4.79
C THR A 60 4.24 -7.65 3.90
N PRO A 61 4.84 -7.86 2.70
CA PRO A 61 4.60 -9.07 1.93
C PRO A 61 4.98 -10.38 2.63
N ALA A 62 5.85 -10.34 3.65
CA ALA A 62 6.14 -11.52 4.46
C ALA A 62 5.00 -11.90 5.43
N TYR A 63 4.06 -10.97 5.69
CA TYR A 63 3.02 -11.14 6.72
C TYR A 63 1.67 -11.61 6.15
N PHE A 64 1.53 -11.70 4.84
CA PHE A 64 0.34 -12.22 4.17
C PHE A 64 0.71 -13.21 3.07
N LEU A 65 -0.22 -14.10 2.74
CA LEU A 65 -0.15 -15.04 1.61
C LEU A 65 1.18 -15.82 1.56
N ALA A 66 1.50 -16.57 2.63
CA ALA A 66 2.79 -17.28 2.72
C ALA A 66 3.04 -18.26 1.56
N LYS A 67 1.98 -18.83 0.99
CA LYS A 67 2.05 -19.79 -0.14
C LYS A 67 2.22 -19.12 -1.51
N SER A 68 2.24 -17.78 -1.59
CA SER A 68 2.45 -17.05 -2.84
C SER A 68 3.93 -16.87 -3.17
N HIS A 69 4.21 -16.53 -4.42
CA HIS A 69 5.54 -16.10 -4.83
C HIS A 69 5.88 -14.74 -4.20
N GLY A 70 7.15 -14.52 -3.85
CA GLY A 70 7.58 -13.26 -3.24
C GLY A 70 8.87 -12.74 -3.86
N PHE A 71 8.90 -11.45 -4.19
CA PHE A 71 10.07 -10.80 -4.74
C PHE A 71 10.27 -9.42 -4.11
N ASN A 72 11.37 -9.26 -3.37
CA ASN A 72 11.80 -7.97 -2.84
C ASN A 72 12.85 -7.36 -3.77
N THR A 73 12.65 -6.12 -4.17
CA THR A 73 13.46 -5.47 -5.22
C THR A 73 14.35 -4.37 -4.65
N VAL A 74 15.23 -3.83 -5.48
CA VAL A 74 16.03 -2.65 -5.17
C VAL A 74 15.11 -1.43 -4.97
N HIS A 75 15.52 -0.49 -4.13
CA HIS A 75 14.77 0.71 -3.75
C HIS A 75 14.26 1.49 -4.97
N GLY A 76 12.95 1.71 -5.01
CA GLY A 76 12.25 2.41 -6.09
C GLY A 76 12.15 1.64 -7.40
N ARG A 77 12.54 0.35 -7.47
CA ARG A 77 12.57 -0.43 -8.71
C ARG A 77 11.50 -1.52 -8.79
N MET A 78 10.66 -1.63 -7.78
CA MET A 78 9.60 -2.63 -7.76
C MET A 78 8.73 -2.60 -9.03
N PRO A 79 8.26 -1.44 -9.58
CA PRO A 79 7.41 -1.46 -10.76
C PRO A 79 8.10 -1.98 -12.02
N SER A 80 9.42 -1.76 -12.15
CA SER A 80 10.20 -2.29 -13.28
C SER A 80 10.36 -3.79 -13.22
N VAL A 81 10.66 -4.33 -12.03
CA VAL A 81 10.80 -5.77 -11.84
C VAL A 81 9.46 -6.46 -12.01
N THR A 82 8.38 -5.87 -11.50
CA THR A 82 7.02 -6.37 -11.72
C THR A 82 6.66 -6.37 -13.21
N THR A 83 7.09 -5.36 -13.96
CA THR A 83 6.89 -5.34 -15.43
C THR A 83 7.51 -6.57 -16.07
N GLY A 84 8.76 -6.88 -15.75
CA GLY A 84 9.45 -8.07 -16.28
C GLY A 84 8.76 -9.37 -15.87
N ALA A 85 8.42 -9.50 -14.59
CA ALA A 85 7.73 -10.69 -14.08
C ALA A 85 6.35 -10.91 -14.75
N ASN A 86 5.57 -9.84 -14.94
CA ASN A 86 4.28 -9.90 -15.62
C ASN A 86 4.41 -10.26 -17.11
N MET A 87 5.48 -9.82 -17.78
CA MET A 87 5.73 -10.19 -19.16
C MET A 87 6.03 -11.69 -19.33
N VAL A 88 6.69 -12.28 -18.35
CA VAL A 88 7.09 -13.70 -18.39
C VAL A 88 5.97 -14.64 -17.97
N ASN A 89 5.15 -14.24 -17.01
CA ASN A 89 4.04 -15.06 -16.53
C ASN A 89 2.77 -14.21 -16.35
N LYS A 90 1.84 -14.38 -17.27
CA LYS A 90 0.54 -13.69 -17.31
C LYS A 90 -0.55 -14.36 -16.47
N ASP A 91 -0.32 -15.58 -16.00
CA ASP A 91 -1.29 -16.34 -15.21
C ASP A 91 -1.26 -15.94 -13.73
N LEU A 92 -0.21 -15.24 -13.30
CA LEU A 92 -0.09 -14.73 -11.94
C LEU A 92 -0.77 -13.37 -11.78
N SER A 93 -1.47 -13.19 -10.67
CA SER A 93 -1.93 -11.88 -10.21
C SER A 93 -0.83 -11.19 -9.41
N PHE A 94 -0.57 -9.91 -9.68
CA PHE A 94 0.50 -9.17 -9.04
C PHE A 94 -0.05 -8.23 -7.95
N ILE A 95 0.38 -8.45 -6.70
CA ILE A 95 0.15 -7.55 -5.57
C ILE A 95 1.48 -6.92 -5.19
N ALA A 96 1.60 -5.63 -5.46
CA ALA A 96 2.80 -4.85 -5.25
C ALA A 96 2.61 -3.90 -4.06
N VAL A 97 3.52 -3.95 -3.09
CA VAL A 97 3.49 -3.09 -1.90
C VAL A 97 4.75 -2.25 -1.83
N SER A 98 4.59 -0.95 -1.67
CA SER A 98 5.69 0.00 -1.57
C SER A 98 5.35 1.11 -0.58
N GLY A 99 6.35 1.72 0.03
CA GLY A 99 6.16 2.94 0.80
C GLY A 99 6.10 4.18 -0.09
N ASP A 100 5.58 5.27 0.46
CA ASP A 100 5.52 6.55 -0.22
C ASP A 100 6.90 7.10 -0.59
N GLY A 101 7.90 6.97 0.28
CA GLY A 101 9.28 7.36 -0.02
C GLY A 101 9.90 6.49 -1.13
N ASP A 102 9.65 5.20 -1.12
CA ASP A 102 10.08 4.28 -2.18
C ASP A 102 9.42 4.61 -3.52
N THR A 103 8.14 4.99 -3.51
CA THR A 103 7.35 5.31 -4.71
C THR A 103 7.55 6.74 -5.19
N ALA A 104 7.28 7.74 -4.34
CA ALA A 104 7.19 9.14 -4.73
C ALA A 104 8.56 9.85 -4.82
N SER A 105 9.56 9.38 -4.08
CA SER A 105 10.89 9.97 -4.13
C SER A 105 11.81 9.20 -5.08
N ILE A 106 12.24 7.99 -4.68
CA ILE A 106 13.25 7.23 -5.43
C ILE A 106 12.66 6.59 -6.68
N GLY A 107 11.42 6.11 -6.60
CA GLY A 107 10.76 5.33 -7.64
C GLY A 107 9.84 6.10 -8.57
N ILE A 108 9.76 7.43 -8.50
CA ILE A 108 8.73 8.20 -9.22
C ILE A 108 8.71 7.93 -10.73
N GLY A 109 9.87 7.85 -11.37
CA GLY A 109 9.95 7.51 -12.78
C GLY A 109 9.44 6.10 -13.11
N GLN A 110 9.69 5.14 -12.20
CA GLN A 110 9.19 3.77 -12.35
C GLN A 110 7.67 3.70 -12.17
N PHE A 111 7.14 4.46 -11.22
CA PHE A 111 5.70 4.61 -10.99
C PHE A 111 4.98 5.15 -12.22
N ILE A 112 5.45 6.28 -12.77
CA ILE A 112 4.91 6.90 -13.98
C ILE A 112 4.89 5.92 -15.16
N HIS A 113 6.01 5.23 -15.41
CA HIS A 113 6.10 4.32 -16.53
C HIS A 113 5.32 3.02 -16.35
N ALA A 114 5.07 2.55 -15.13
CA ALA A 114 4.17 1.43 -14.88
C ALA A 114 2.71 1.80 -15.20
N ILE A 115 2.27 3.00 -14.81
CA ILE A 115 0.95 3.55 -15.18
C ILE A 115 0.82 3.65 -16.69
N ARG A 116 1.80 4.27 -17.36
CA ARG A 116 1.80 4.43 -18.83
C ARG A 116 1.70 3.10 -19.57
N ARG A 117 2.26 2.01 -19.00
CA ARG A 117 2.14 0.65 -19.57
C ARG A 117 0.81 -0.02 -19.23
N ASN A 118 0.01 0.57 -18.35
CA ASN A 118 -1.19 -0.03 -17.77
C ASN A 118 -0.93 -1.47 -17.29
N LEU A 119 0.14 -1.62 -16.51
CA LEU A 119 0.60 -2.93 -16.04
C LEU A 119 -0.47 -3.59 -15.17
N ASP A 120 -0.85 -4.82 -15.49
CA ASP A 120 -1.86 -5.57 -14.73
C ASP A 120 -1.31 -5.92 -13.34
N MET A 121 -1.55 -5.05 -12.37
CA MET A 121 -1.15 -5.22 -10.97
C MET A 121 -1.96 -4.32 -10.01
N VAL A 122 -2.11 -4.79 -8.79
CA VAL A 122 -2.57 -3.98 -7.66
C VAL A 122 -1.35 -3.35 -6.99
N TYR A 123 -1.19 -2.03 -7.09
CA TYR A 123 -0.10 -1.28 -6.48
C TYR A 123 -0.60 -0.57 -5.22
N ILE A 124 -0.23 -1.10 -4.06
CA ILE A 124 -0.60 -0.57 -2.75
C ILE A 124 0.55 0.29 -2.24
N ILE A 125 0.27 1.56 -1.98
CA ILE A 125 1.23 2.51 -1.42
C ILE A 125 0.92 2.69 0.06
N GLU A 126 1.80 2.19 0.93
CA GLU A 126 1.71 2.37 2.38
C GLU A 126 2.30 3.73 2.77
N ASN A 127 1.44 4.76 2.73
CA ASN A 127 1.82 6.17 2.77
C ASN A 127 1.80 6.72 4.20
N ASN A 128 2.97 6.82 4.83
CA ASN A 128 3.12 7.35 6.18
C ASN A 128 3.92 8.67 6.28
N GLY A 129 4.30 9.27 5.15
CA GLY A 129 5.01 10.55 5.09
C GLY A 129 6.50 10.50 5.43
N VAL A 130 7.04 9.33 5.78
CA VAL A 130 8.43 9.25 6.25
C VAL A 130 9.15 7.98 5.79
N TYR A 131 10.48 8.05 5.71
CA TYR A 131 11.34 6.88 5.65
C TYR A 131 11.55 6.33 7.08
N GLY A 132 10.62 5.49 7.54
CA GLY A 132 10.63 4.98 8.91
C GLY A 132 11.81 4.05 9.20
N LEU A 133 12.23 3.21 8.25
CA LEU A 133 13.33 2.26 8.40
C LEU A 133 14.66 2.96 8.66
N THR A 134 14.89 4.12 8.06
CA THR A 134 16.11 4.94 8.20
C THR A 134 15.97 6.06 9.23
N LYS A 135 15.03 5.93 10.17
CA LYS A 135 14.81 6.78 11.35
C LYS A 135 14.12 8.13 11.06
N GLY A 136 13.23 8.18 10.05
CA GLY A 136 12.22 9.24 9.95
C GLY A 136 12.60 10.47 9.12
N GLN A 137 13.34 10.29 8.03
CA GLN A 137 13.46 11.33 7.02
C GLN A 137 12.08 11.62 6.39
N TYR A 138 11.85 12.86 5.96
CA TYR A 138 10.65 13.21 5.22
C TYR A 138 10.62 12.50 3.86
N SER A 139 9.47 11.98 3.49
CA SER A 139 9.23 11.52 2.11
C SER A 139 8.65 12.66 1.27
N ALA A 140 8.56 12.46 -0.04
CA ALA A 140 8.00 13.45 -0.95
C ALA A 140 6.48 13.66 -0.79
N THR A 141 5.79 12.84 -0.01
CA THR A 141 4.33 12.95 0.24
C THR A 141 3.99 13.67 1.54
N VAL A 142 5.00 14.00 2.36
CA VAL A 142 4.77 14.65 3.66
C VAL A 142 4.27 16.08 3.49
N GLU A 143 3.37 16.50 4.35
CA GLU A 143 2.74 17.83 4.33
C GLU A 143 3.76 18.95 4.56
N LYS A 144 3.56 20.06 3.85
CA LYS A 144 4.31 21.29 4.13
C LYS A 144 4.02 21.74 5.57
N GLY A 145 5.05 22.15 6.29
CA GLY A 145 4.96 22.54 7.70
C GLY A 145 5.03 21.39 8.70
N SER A 146 5.01 20.13 8.23
CA SER A 146 5.17 18.96 9.11
C SER A 146 6.47 19.04 9.90
N LYS A 147 6.40 18.78 11.22
CA LYS A 147 7.55 18.85 12.12
C LYS A 147 7.91 17.47 12.66
N LYS A 148 9.19 17.16 12.67
CA LYS A 148 9.74 16.01 13.41
C LYS A 148 9.92 16.39 14.89
N LYS A 149 10.07 15.39 15.74
CA LYS A 149 10.45 15.63 17.15
C LYS A 149 11.75 16.43 17.29
N LYS A 150 12.67 16.28 16.33
CA LYS A 150 13.92 17.07 16.23
C LYS A 150 14.15 17.40 14.76
N GLY A 151 14.44 18.66 14.45
CA GLY A 151 14.73 19.14 13.09
C GLY A 151 13.85 20.29 12.63
N THR A 152 14.08 20.77 11.41
CA THR A 152 13.29 21.82 10.76
C THR A 152 11.99 21.28 10.21
N ALA A 153 10.98 22.15 10.07
CA ALA A 153 9.75 21.82 9.39
C ALA A 153 10.00 21.51 7.91
N ASN A 154 9.15 20.66 7.31
CA ASN A 154 9.17 20.45 5.87
C ASN A 154 8.68 21.72 5.14
N GLU A 155 9.50 22.28 4.26
CA GLU A 155 9.15 23.46 3.47
C GLU A 155 8.62 23.12 2.07
N GLN A 156 8.79 21.88 1.64
CA GLN A 156 8.40 21.42 0.30
C GLN A 156 6.92 21.06 0.24
N ALA A 157 6.30 21.33 -0.92
CA ALA A 157 4.95 20.87 -1.19
C ALA A 157 4.93 19.34 -1.39
N PRO A 158 3.89 18.63 -0.91
CA PRO A 158 3.79 17.18 -1.10
C PRO A 158 3.47 16.82 -2.54
N ILE A 159 3.97 15.66 -2.98
CA ILE A 159 3.52 15.00 -4.21
C ILE A 159 2.23 14.25 -3.90
N ASP A 160 1.16 14.54 -4.65
CA ASP A 160 -0.08 13.76 -4.64
C ASP A 160 -0.03 12.65 -5.69
N LEU A 161 0.20 11.42 -5.22
CA LEU A 161 0.31 10.24 -6.09
C LEU A 161 -1.01 9.86 -6.76
N CYS A 162 -2.16 10.10 -6.11
CA CYS A 162 -3.46 9.84 -6.72
C CYS A 162 -3.76 10.84 -7.85
N ALA A 163 -3.57 12.14 -7.60
CA ALA A 163 -3.75 13.16 -8.63
C ALA A 163 -2.81 12.92 -9.82
N MET A 164 -1.55 12.55 -9.56
CA MET A 164 -0.61 12.19 -10.61
C MET A 164 -1.07 10.97 -11.39
N ALA A 165 -1.54 9.91 -10.73
CA ALA A 165 -2.02 8.70 -11.37
C ALA A 165 -3.23 8.95 -12.28
N VAL A 166 -4.19 9.76 -11.81
CA VAL A 166 -5.36 10.18 -12.61
C VAL A 166 -4.92 10.95 -13.86
N ASN A 167 -4.02 11.94 -13.69
CA ASN A 167 -3.50 12.73 -14.83
C ASN A 167 -2.73 11.89 -15.86
N LEU A 168 -2.15 10.77 -15.44
CA LEU A 168 -1.46 9.82 -16.31
C LEU A 168 -2.38 8.77 -16.94
N GLY A 169 -3.69 8.82 -16.65
CA GLY A 169 -4.69 7.90 -17.20
C GLY A 169 -4.67 6.51 -16.55
N CYS A 170 -4.29 6.41 -15.27
CA CYS A 170 -4.40 5.15 -14.53
C CYS A 170 -5.86 4.69 -14.49
N THR A 171 -6.10 3.40 -14.75
CA THR A 171 -7.43 2.86 -14.96
C THR A 171 -8.20 2.56 -13.65
N PHE A 172 -7.50 2.50 -12.52
CA PHE A 172 -8.11 2.41 -11.18
C PHE A 172 -7.25 3.20 -10.19
N VAL A 173 -7.81 4.21 -9.57
CA VAL A 173 -7.12 5.03 -8.55
C VAL A 173 -8.02 5.18 -7.34
N ALA A 174 -7.49 4.89 -6.17
CA ALA A 174 -8.20 5.07 -4.91
C ALA A 174 -7.26 5.57 -3.82
N ARG A 175 -7.82 6.30 -2.85
CA ARG A 175 -7.16 6.64 -1.59
C ARG A 175 -7.98 6.10 -0.43
N SER A 176 -7.31 5.57 0.59
CA SER A 176 -7.94 5.07 1.79
C SER A 176 -7.07 5.33 3.01
N PHE A 177 -7.59 4.96 4.17
CA PHE A 177 -6.89 5.05 5.45
C PHE A 177 -6.75 3.67 6.09
N SER A 178 -5.59 3.37 6.67
CA SER A 178 -5.32 2.05 7.28
C SER A 178 -6.30 1.67 8.40
N GLY A 179 -6.91 2.66 9.08
CA GLY A 179 -7.95 2.46 10.07
C GLY A 179 -9.35 2.19 9.50
N SER A 180 -9.60 2.52 8.24
CA SER A 180 -10.90 2.37 7.58
C SER A 180 -11.06 0.98 6.97
N LYS A 181 -11.11 -0.05 7.82
CA LYS A 181 -11.08 -1.47 7.40
C LYS A 181 -12.14 -1.83 6.36
N LYS A 182 -13.39 -1.39 6.57
CA LYS A 182 -14.50 -1.73 5.67
C LYS A 182 -14.27 -1.16 4.27
N GLN A 183 -13.93 0.12 4.18
CA GLN A 183 -13.66 0.81 2.92
C GLN A 183 -12.44 0.20 2.22
N LEU A 184 -11.30 0.08 2.92
CA LEU A 184 -10.08 -0.46 2.32
C LEU A 184 -10.25 -1.91 1.86
N THR A 185 -11.02 -2.74 2.57
CA THR A 185 -11.35 -4.10 2.10
C THR A 185 -12.12 -4.05 0.79
N ALA A 186 -13.14 -3.20 0.68
CA ALA A 186 -13.93 -3.07 -0.55
C ALA A 186 -13.07 -2.59 -1.73
N LEU A 187 -12.23 -1.58 -1.52
CA LEU A 187 -11.32 -1.05 -2.54
C LEU A 187 -10.29 -2.09 -2.99
N LEU A 188 -9.69 -2.83 -2.06
CA LEU A 188 -8.74 -3.90 -2.40
C LEU A 188 -9.41 -5.03 -3.18
N ARG A 189 -10.63 -5.41 -2.81
CA ARG A 189 -11.39 -6.42 -3.54
C ARG A 189 -11.68 -5.98 -4.98
N ALA A 190 -12.11 -4.74 -5.15
CA ALA A 190 -12.35 -4.16 -6.48
C ALA A 190 -11.05 -4.10 -7.30
N ALA A 191 -9.94 -3.62 -6.69
CA ALA A 191 -8.64 -3.56 -7.34
C ALA A 191 -8.10 -4.93 -7.75
N MET A 192 -8.28 -5.96 -6.92
CA MET A 192 -7.87 -7.34 -7.23
C MET A 192 -8.72 -7.97 -8.36
N SER A 193 -9.88 -7.42 -8.67
CA SER A 193 -10.75 -7.85 -9.77
C SER A 193 -10.58 -6.98 -11.02
N HIS A 194 -9.85 -5.87 -10.91
CA HIS A 194 -9.59 -4.96 -12.00
C HIS A 194 -8.57 -5.54 -12.99
N ARG A 195 -8.69 -5.19 -14.26
CA ARG A 195 -7.70 -5.51 -15.31
C ARG A 195 -6.93 -4.25 -15.69
N GLY A 196 -5.61 -4.31 -15.58
CA GLY A 196 -4.71 -3.18 -15.75
C GLY A 196 -4.21 -2.63 -14.41
N MET A 197 -3.68 -1.41 -14.42
CA MET A 197 -3.06 -0.80 -13.26
C MET A 197 -4.10 -0.33 -12.25
N ALA A 198 -4.08 -0.91 -11.07
CA ALA A 198 -4.86 -0.44 -9.92
C ALA A 198 -3.92 0.15 -8.86
N ILE A 199 -4.11 1.43 -8.51
CA ILE A 199 -3.34 2.14 -7.48
C ILE A 199 -4.23 2.40 -6.29
N ILE A 200 -3.75 2.04 -5.10
CA ILE A 200 -4.39 2.39 -3.83
C ILE A 200 -3.36 3.07 -2.94
N ASP A 201 -3.52 4.38 -2.72
CA ASP A 201 -2.73 5.16 -1.77
C ASP A 201 -3.36 5.04 -0.38
N VAL A 202 -2.74 4.27 0.50
CA VAL A 202 -3.25 4.01 1.85
C VAL A 202 -2.53 4.88 2.85
N ILE A 203 -3.18 5.97 3.27
CA ILE A 203 -2.70 6.84 4.33
C ILE A 203 -2.63 6.05 5.64
N SER A 204 -1.50 6.14 6.33
CA SER A 204 -1.29 5.42 7.59
C SER A 204 -0.36 6.19 8.53
N PRO A 205 -0.51 6.05 9.86
CA PRO A 205 0.42 6.65 10.78
C PRO A 205 1.76 5.90 10.82
N CYS A 206 2.86 6.66 10.99
CA CYS A 206 4.09 6.10 11.51
C CYS A 206 4.15 6.38 13.01
N VAL A 207 3.78 5.41 13.84
CA VAL A 207 3.66 5.56 15.31
C VAL A 207 4.96 5.97 16.00
N THR A 208 6.10 5.78 15.35
CA THR A 208 7.43 6.09 15.91
C THR A 208 7.93 7.47 15.53
N PHE A 209 7.79 7.87 14.27
CA PHE A 209 8.45 9.06 13.73
C PHE A 209 7.50 10.16 13.26
N ALA A 210 6.26 9.83 12.92
CA ALA A 210 5.26 10.76 12.43
C ALA A 210 3.88 10.43 13.05
N ASN A 211 3.84 10.45 14.38
CA ASN A 211 2.61 10.31 15.16
C ASN A 211 2.36 11.64 15.86
N ASN A 212 1.75 12.57 15.14
CA ASN A 212 1.33 13.88 15.63
C ASN A 212 -0.18 13.96 15.46
N ASP A 213 -0.90 14.25 16.54
CA ASP A 213 -2.36 14.34 16.54
C ASP A 213 -2.91 15.45 15.62
N GLU A 214 -2.08 16.40 15.22
CA GLU A 214 -2.41 17.43 14.23
C GLU A 214 -2.27 16.92 12.77
N SER A 215 -1.62 15.76 12.56
CA SER A 215 -1.44 15.19 11.23
C SER A 215 -2.67 14.40 10.81
N TYR A 216 -3.18 14.64 9.59
CA TYR A 216 -4.27 13.86 8.99
C TYR A 216 -3.93 12.36 8.82
N ARG A 217 -2.66 11.97 9.05
CA ARG A 217 -2.20 10.58 9.05
C ARG A 217 -2.44 9.87 10.38
N SER A 218 -2.72 10.61 11.47
CA SER A 218 -2.90 10.02 12.78
C SER A 218 -4.30 9.42 12.94
N TYR A 219 -4.39 8.34 13.73
CA TYR A 219 -5.68 7.75 14.07
C TYR A 219 -6.59 8.71 14.85
N ASN A 220 -6.01 9.56 15.71
CA ASN A 220 -6.75 10.51 16.51
C ASN A 220 -7.35 11.62 15.64
N TYR A 221 -6.56 12.18 14.72
CA TYR A 221 -7.04 13.20 13.79
C TYR A 221 -8.22 12.67 12.95
N VAL A 222 -8.02 11.51 12.30
CA VAL A 222 -9.06 10.91 11.45
C VAL A 222 -10.34 10.64 12.22
N LYS A 223 -10.21 10.13 13.46
CA LYS A 223 -11.38 9.86 14.32
C LYS A 223 -12.13 11.13 14.74
N SER A 224 -11.41 12.25 14.91
CA SER A 224 -11.99 13.51 15.41
C SER A 224 -12.55 14.39 14.30
N ASN A 225 -11.99 14.32 13.10
CA ASN A 225 -12.29 15.27 12.02
C ASN A 225 -13.08 14.66 10.86
N ASP A 226 -13.14 13.33 10.76
CA ASP A 226 -13.84 12.59 9.68
C ASP A 226 -13.43 13.01 8.25
N GLU A 227 -12.37 13.82 8.12
CA GLU A 227 -12.04 14.61 6.92
C GLU A 227 -11.11 13.92 5.92
N VAL A 228 -10.50 12.79 6.29
CA VAL A 228 -9.47 12.18 5.42
C VAL A 228 -10.07 11.50 4.20
N LEU A 229 -11.33 11.13 4.27
CA LEU A 229 -12.04 10.42 3.21
C LEU A 229 -13.47 10.93 3.12
N HIS A 230 -13.73 11.84 2.19
CA HIS A 230 -15.10 12.07 1.77
C HIS A 230 -15.59 10.83 1.02
N ILE A 231 -16.45 10.04 1.66
CA ILE A 231 -17.17 8.96 0.98
C ILE A 231 -18.27 9.64 0.19
N VAL A 232 -18.10 9.69 -1.12
CA VAL A 232 -19.17 10.11 -2.02
C VAL A 232 -19.83 8.82 -2.51
N ASP A 233 -21.05 8.58 -2.07
CA ASP A 233 -21.92 7.54 -2.65
C ASP A 233 -22.42 8.08 -4.01
N TYR A 234 -22.07 7.40 -5.10
CA TYR A 234 -22.62 7.63 -6.43
C TYR A 234 -23.72 6.62 -6.73
#